data_1a67fff3722a7470aff8807b1918ea0a
#
_entry.id   1a67fff3722a7470aff8807b1918ea0a
#
_cell.length_a   1.000
_cell.length_b   1.000
_cell.length_c   1.000
_cell.angle_alpha   90.00
_cell.angle_beta   90.00
_cell.angle_gamma   90.00
#
_symmetry.space_group_name_H-M   'P 1'
#
loop_
_entity.id
_entity.type
_entity.pdbx_description
1 polymer ?
#
loop_
_entity_poly.entity_id
_entity_poly.type
_entity_poly.pdbx_seq_one_letter_code
_entity_poly.pdbx_strand_id
1 'polypeptide(L)'
;IRGVRSAMPMFKALKLCPEAVIIKPRMSAYVEASRAIRAMMEELTPAIEPLSLDEAFLDLTGTEKLHGVPPAVMLAGLVKRMQHELGLTGSIGLSHNKFLAKVASDLNKPRGFSVIGKVDTASFLQDKPVGMIWGVGQATRASLEKAGILSFTDLLRWEKADLTARFGSIGERLWHLARGQDKRQISAHTPIKSISNETTFFEDTTDPDILDGHLWRMAEKVADRAKAKHLAGMVIVLKLKRKDHSLITRRKALRDATQLADKIYRTARSLFDQVEHKGPFRLIGTGLAHLCSEE
;
A
#
# COMPACT_ATOMS: atom_id res chain seq x y z
N ILE A 1 1.98 3.84 -23.87
CA ILE A 1 2.01 3.79 -25.33
C ILE A 1 1.66 2.37 -25.80
N ARG A 2 2.31 1.31 -25.31
CA ARG A 2 2.04 -0.10 -25.69
C ARG A 2 0.94 -0.75 -24.83
N GLY A 3 0.29 -0.04 -23.93
CA GLY A 3 -0.76 -0.58 -23.05
C GLY A 3 -0.26 -1.42 -21.86
N VAL A 4 1.05 -1.56 -21.68
CA VAL A 4 1.64 -2.23 -20.51
C VAL A 4 1.45 -1.34 -19.27
N ARG A 5 0.97 -1.92 -18.16
CA ARG A 5 0.67 -1.21 -16.91
C ARG A 5 1.27 -1.93 -15.71
N SER A 6 1.44 -1.21 -14.60
CA SER A 6 1.86 -1.78 -13.33
C SER A 6 0.94 -2.94 -12.91
N ALA A 7 1.51 -3.95 -12.26
CA ALA A 7 0.84 -5.18 -11.82
C ALA A 7 0.24 -6.06 -12.95
N MET A 8 0.50 -5.74 -14.22
CA MET A 8 0.13 -6.61 -15.33
C MET A 8 0.95 -7.91 -15.28
N PRO A 9 0.32 -9.09 -15.43
CA PRO A 9 1.05 -10.34 -15.54
C PRO A 9 2.05 -10.29 -16.69
N MET A 10 3.28 -10.77 -16.46
CA MET A 10 4.40 -10.66 -17.41
C MET A 10 4.07 -11.24 -18.80
N PHE A 11 3.38 -12.37 -18.84
CA PHE A 11 2.98 -12.98 -20.11
C PHE A 11 2.02 -12.10 -20.93
N LYS A 12 1.16 -11.29 -20.26
CA LYS A 12 0.31 -10.31 -20.93
C LYS A 12 1.11 -9.10 -21.40
N ALA A 13 2.04 -8.63 -20.57
CA ALA A 13 2.93 -7.54 -20.93
C ALA A 13 3.76 -7.87 -22.18
N LEU A 14 4.33 -9.07 -22.25
CA LEU A 14 5.11 -9.55 -23.40
C LEU A 14 4.24 -9.71 -24.66
N LYS A 15 2.97 -10.07 -24.55
CA LYS A 15 2.05 -10.09 -25.71
C LYS A 15 1.81 -8.68 -26.27
N LEU A 16 1.77 -7.65 -25.40
CA LEU A 16 1.57 -6.26 -25.81
C LEU A 16 2.87 -5.59 -26.30
N CYS A 17 4.01 -6.04 -25.80
CA CYS A 17 5.33 -5.50 -26.12
C CYS A 17 6.36 -6.64 -26.14
N PRO A 18 6.43 -7.43 -27.24
CA PRO A 18 7.34 -8.57 -27.34
C PRO A 18 8.81 -8.17 -27.25
N GLU A 19 9.13 -6.95 -27.67
CA GLU A 19 10.48 -6.35 -27.63
C GLU A 19 10.91 -5.84 -26.25
N ALA A 20 10.09 -5.98 -25.22
CA ALA A 20 10.40 -5.45 -23.89
C ALA A 20 11.58 -6.19 -23.24
N VAL A 21 12.55 -5.45 -22.74
CA VAL A 21 13.63 -5.98 -21.92
C VAL A 21 13.14 -6.18 -20.51
N ILE A 22 13.22 -7.43 -20.02
CA ILE A 22 12.80 -7.78 -18.65
C ILE A 22 13.98 -7.66 -17.72
N ILE A 23 13.86 -6.78 -16.72
CA ILE A 23 14.90 -6.57 -15.70
C ILE A 23 14.39 -7.11 -14.36
N LYS A 24 15.21 -7.90 -13.66
CA LYS A 24 14.88 -8.36 -12.30
C LYS A 24 14.89 -7.19 -11.32
N PRO A 25 13.87 -7.08 -10.44
CA PRO A 25 13.84 -6.03 -9.42
C PRO A 25 15.02 -6.16 -8.45
N ARG A 26 15.61 -5.02 -8.08
CA ARG A 26 16.70 -4.91 -7.09
C ARG A 26 16.19 -4.16 -5.86
N MET A 27 15.46 -4.86 -4.98
CA MET A 27 14.81 -4.25 -3.82
C MET A 27 15.79 -3.52 -2.88
N SER A 28 17.02 -3.99 -2.73
CA SER A 28 18.05 -3.29 -1.93
C SER A 28 18.34 -1.89 -2.47
N ALA A 29 18.53 -1.76 -3.79
CA ALA A 29 18.75 -0.47 -4.44
C ALA A 29 17.54 0.46 -4.30
N TYR A 30 16.31 -0.08 -4.37
CA TYR A 30 15.10 0.73 -4.20
C TYR A 30 14.94 1.23 -2.76
N VAL A 31 15.28 0.40 -1.77
CA VAL A 31 15.29 0.79 -0.35
C VAL A 31 16.34 1.86 -0.08
N GLU A 32 17.54 1.74 -0.66
CA GLU A 32 18.61 2.73 -0.55
C GLU A 32 18.18 4.08 -1.13
N ALA A 33 17.65 4.09 -2.36
CA ALA A 33 17.13 5.29 -3.00
C ALA A 33 15.98 5.91 -2.18
N SER A 34 15.05 5.10 -1.66
CA SER A 34 13.96 5.55 -0.78
C SER A 34 14.48 6.24 0.48
N ARG A 35 15.54 5.71 1.11
CA ARG A 35 16.16 6.32 2.29
C ARG A 35 16.81 7.67 1.96
N ALA A 36 17.52 7.74 0.84
CA ALA A 36 18.13 9.00 0.38
C ALA A 36 17.08 10.08 0.11
N ILE A 37 15.99 9.73 -0.60
CA ILE A 37 14.87 10.66 -0.86
C ILE A 37 14.24 11.10 0.46
N ARG A 38 14.04 10.17 1.41
CA ARG A 38 13.46 10.50 2.71
C ARG A 38 14.35 11.48 3.50
N ALA A 39 15.66 11.29 3.50
CA ALA A 39 16.59 12.23 4.12
C ALA A 39 16.46 13.65 3.52
N MET A 40 16.31 13.76 2.20
CA MET A 40 16.04 15.06 1.55
C MET A 40 14.68 15.67 1.98
N MET A 41 13.66 14.83 2.20
CA MET A 41 12.35 15.28 2.69
C MET A 41 12.43 15.76 4.15
N GLU A 42 13.21 15.08 4.99
CA GLU A 42 13.41 15.42 6.40
C GLU A 42 14.07 16.79 6.59
N GLU A 43 14.86 17.23 5.62
CA GLU A 43 15.41 18.60 5.60
C GLU A 43 14.30 19.66 5.43
N LEU A 44 13.16 19.33 4.85
CA LEU A 44 12.05 20.26 4.63
C LEU A 44 11.08 20.29 5.80
N THR A 45 10.81 19.14 6.41
CA THR A 45 9.87 19.00 7.53
C THR A 45 10.08 17.66 8.25
N PRO A 46 9.93 17.61 9.58
CA PRO A 46 9.89 16.34 10.30
C PRO A 46 8.54 15.60 10.15
N ALA A 47 7.51 16.30 9.69
CA ALA A 47 6.16 15.75 9.53
C ALA A 47 6.01 15.00 8.18
N ILE A 48 6.54 13.78 8.13
CA ILE A 48 6.52 12.92 6.94
C ILE A 48 5.76 11.64 7.26
N GLU A 49 4.83 11.26 6.38
CA GLU A 49 4.13 9.98 6.41
C GLU A 49 4.46 9.17 5.15
N PRO A 50 5.34 8.16 5.26
CA PRO A 50 5.61 7.27 4.15
C PRO A 50 4.41 6.40 3.82
N LEU A 51 4.07 6.29 2.54
CA LEU A 51 3.03 5.38 2.03
C LEU A 51 3.64 4.11 1.43
N SER A 52 4.78 4.25 0.77
CA SER A 52 5.53 3.17 0.13
C SER A 52 7.03 3.52 0.11
N LEU A 53 7.83 2.81 -0.68
CA LEU A 53 9.23 3.15 -0.91
C LEU A 53 9.38 4.45 -1.72
N ASP A 54 8.39 4.78 -2.54
CA ASP A 54 8.44 5.86 -3.54
C ASP A 54 7.37 6.95 -3.32
N GLU A 55 6.53 6.82 -2.31
CA GLU A 55 5.48 7.80 -2.00
C GLU A 55 5.50 8.21 -0.53
N ALA A 56 5.33 9.51 -0.28
CA ALA A 56 5.15 10.05 1.06
C ALA A 56 4.26 11.30 1.04
N PHE A 57 3.57 11.55 2.15
CA PHE A 57 3.00 12.87 2.46
C PHE A 57 3.96 13.66 3.32
N LEU A 58 4.03 14.96 3.06
CA LEU A 58 4.76 15.94 3.86
C LEU A 58 3.77 17.02 4.33
N ASP A 59 3.82 17.36 5.61
CA ASP A 59 3.15 18.57 6.10
C ASP A 59 4.17 19.71 6.14
N LEU A 60 3.93 20.71 5.30
CA LEU A 60 4.78 21.91 5.19
C LEU A 60 4.16 23.12 5.87
N THR A 61 3.11 22.92 6.67
CA THR A 61 2.45 24.00 7.40
C THR A 61 3.46 24.70 8.33
N GLY A 62 3.59 26.01 8.19
CA GLY A 62 4.46 26.82 9.02
C GLY A 62 5.97 26.77 8.68
N THR A 63 6.39 25.94 7.73
CA THR A 63 7.80 25.81 7.32
C THR A 63 8.32 26.99 6.48
N GLU A 64 7.44 27.82 5.93
CA GLU A 64 7.80 28.99 5.12
C GLU A 64 8.72 29.96 5.85
N LYS A 65 8.47 30.19 7.15
CA LYS A 65 9.31 31.07 7.98
C LYS A 65 10.72 30.51 8.19
N LEU A 66 10.84 29.20 8.27
CA LEU A 66 12.13 28.52 8.44
C LEU A 66 12.95 28.55 7.16
N HIS A 67 12.33 28.26 6.04
CA HIS A 67 13.02 28.12 4.75
C HIS A 67 13.07 29.43 3.94
N GLY A 68 12.32 30.46 4.34
CA GLY A 68 12.28 31.75 3.64
C GLY A 68 11.62 31.72 2.27
N VAL A 69 11.00 30.59 1.90
CA VAL A 69 10.36 30.40 0.57
C VAL A 69 9.05 29.63 0.71
N PRO A 70 8.09 29.82 -0.22
CA PRO A 70 6.83 29.08 -0.19
C PRO A 70 6.99 27.56 -0.41
N PRO A 71 6.07 26.73 0.10
CA PRO A 71 6.09 25.28 -0.06
C PRO A 71 6.27 24.80 -1.50
N ALA A 72 5.67 25.47 -2.47
CA ALA A 72 5.83 25.13 -3.88
C ALA A 72 7.31 25.25 -4.36
N VAL A 73 8.03 26.25 -3.88
CA VAL A 73 9.46 26.46 -4.24
C VAL A 73 10.33 25.40 -3.57
N MET A 74 10.05 25.06 -2.28
CA MET A 74 10.74 23.99 -1.57
C MET A 74 10.60 22.65 -2.29
N LEU A 75 9.38 22.29 -2.67
CA LEU A 75 9.08 21.03 -3.36
C LEU A 75 9.68 20.98 -4.78
N ALA A 76 9.71 22.11 -5.50
CA ALA A 76 10.40 22.19 -6.79
C ALA A 76 11.92 21.99 -6.62
N GLY A 77 12.49 22.55 -5.55
CA GLY A 77 13.88 22.31 -5.16
C GLY A 77 14.17 20.84 -4.86
N LEU A 78 13.29 20.18 -4.08
CA LEU A 78 13.39 18.76 -3.79
C LEU A 78 13.47 17.89 -5.04
N VAL A 79 12.55 18.08 -6.00
CA VAL A 79 12.52 17.31 -7.25
C VAL A 79 13.76 17.54 -8.10
N LYS A 80 14.27 18.78 -8.16
CA LYS A 80 15.53 19.09 -8.85
C LYS A 80 16.72 18.39 -8.21
N ARG A 81 16.80 18.39 -6.87
CA ARG A 81 17.85 17.69 -6.14
C ARG A 81 17.78 16.18 -6.36
N MET A 82 16.59 15.58 -6.26
CA MET A 82 16.39 14.16 -6.55
C MET A 82 16.91 13.78 -7.94
N GLN A 83 16.64 14.60 -8.94
CA GLN A 83 17.09 14.36 -10.30
C GLN A 83 18.62 14.53 -10.44
N HIS A 84 19.19 15.54 -9.81
CA HIS A 84 20.63 15.85 -9.92
C HIS A 84 21.48 14.85 -9.12
N GLU A 85 21.08 14.53 -7.87
CA GLU A 85 21.90 13.73 -6.95
C GLU A 85 21.65 12.22 -7.11
N LEU A 86 20.42 11.82 -7.46
CA LEU A 86 20.01 10.41 -7.53
C LEU A 86 19.64 9.92 -8.93
N GLY A 87 19.54 10.82 -9.91
CA GLY A 87 19.06 10.49 -11.26
C GLY A 87 17.59 10.08 -11.30
N LEU A 88 16.82 10.36 -10.24
CA LEU A 88 15.42 9.99 -10.11
C LEU A 88 14.52 11.19 -10.29
N THR A 89 13.34 10.93 -10.87
CA THR A 89 12.32 11.96 -11.07
C THR A 89 11.12 11.71 -10.17
N GLY A 90 10.47 12.79 -9.72
CA GLY A 90 9.27 12.75 -8.92
C GLY A 90 8.11 13.52 -9.54
N SER A 91 6.91 13.27 -9.07
CA SER A 91 5.72 14.10 -9.33
C SER A 91 5.18 14.61 -8.00
N ILE A 92 4.83 15.88 -7.97
CA ILE A 92 4.37 16.58 -6.77
C ILE A 92 2.89 16.94 -6.90
N GLY A 93 2.15 16.69 -5.83
CA GLY A 93 0.83 17.24 -5.61
C GLY A 93 0.83 18.10 -4.36
N LEU A 94 0.54 19.39 -4.49
CA LEU A 94 0.44 20.32 -3.38
C LEU A 94 -1.00 20.73 -3.16
N SER A 95 -1.51 20.55 -1.95
CA SER A 95 -2.86 20.97 -1.58
C SER A 95 -2.99 21.13 -0.06
N HIS A 96 -4.16 21.55 0.40
CA HIS A 96 -4.49 21.82 1.79
C HIS A 96 -4.90 20.56 2.58
N ASN A 97 -4.94 19.38 1.98
CA ASN A 97 -5.18 18.11 2.65
C ASN A 97 -4.59 16.93 1.87
N LYS A 98 -4.46 15.78 2.54
CA LYS A 98 -3.84 14.55 2.00
C LYS A 98 -4.55 14.02 0.75
N PHE A 99 -5.88 14.03 0.75
CA PHE A 99 -6.67 13.53 -0.38
C PHE A 99 -6.36 14.29 -1.66
N LEU A 100 -6.48 15.61 -1.63
CA LEU A 100 -6.26 16.46 -2.80
C LEU A 100 -4.79 16.49 -3.22
N ALA A 101 -3.85 16.48 -2.26
CA ALA A 101 -2.43 16.37 -2.58
C ALA A 101 -2.12 15.06 -3.34
N LYS A 102 -2.68 13.93 -2.89
CA LYS A 102 -2.52 12.64 -3.60
C LYS A 102 -3.12 12.66 -5.00
N VAL A 103 -4.33 13.22 -5.15
CA VAL A 103 -4.95 13.39 -6.47
C VAL A 103 -4.09 14.30 -7.37
N ALA A 104 -3.63 15.44 -6.85
CA ALA A 104 -2.81 16.38 -7.59
C ALA A 104 -1.51 15.72 -8.09
N SER A 105 -0.88 14.86 -7.27
CA SER A 105 0.37 14.18 -7.65
C SER A 105 0.23 13.26 -8.86
N ASP A 106 -0.97 12.80 -9.17
CA ASP A 106 -1.25 11.87 -10.28
C ASP A 106 -1.70 12.57 -11.57
N LEU A 107 -2.09 13.86 -11.52
CA LEU A 107 -2.67 14.59 -12.66
C LEU A 107 -1.75 14.70 -13.88
N ASN A 108 -0.48 15.01 -13.66
CA ASN A 108 0.47 15.35 -14.72
C ASN A 108 1.70 14.41 -14.69
N LYS A 109 1.55 13.16 -14.29
CA LYS A 109 2.63 12.18 -14.36
C LYS A 109 3.04 11.91 -15.81
N PRO A 110 4.33 11.65 -16.10
CA PRO A 110 5.49 11.75 -15.20
C PRO A 110 6.00 13.20 -15.03
N ARG A 111 6.81 13.45 -13.98
CA ARG A 111 7.46 14.73 -13.69
C ARG A 111 6.48 15.89 -13.49
N GLY A 112 5.25 15.61 -13.09
CA GLY A 112 4.21 16.58 -12.86
C GLY A 112 4.40 17.38 -11.58
N PHE A 113 3.99 18.65 -11.62
CA PHE A 113 3.84 19.49 -10.45
C PHE A 113 2.45 20.14 -10.51
N SER A 114 1.57 19.74 -9.61
CA SER A 114 0.19 20.20 -9.64
C SER A 114 -0.21 20.76 -8.28
N VAL A 115 -0.92 21.88 -8.31
CA VAL A 115 -1.45 22.53 -7.10
C VAL A 115 -2.96 22.57 -7.19
N ILE A 116 -3.64 22.16 -6.11
CA ILE A 116 -5.08 22.33 -5.97
C ILE A 116 -5.31 23.23 -4.75
N GLY A 117 -5.69 24.48 -5.02
CA GLY A 117 -6.00 25.46 -4.01
C GLY A 117 -7.29 25.15 -3.26
N LYS A 118 -7.44 25.71 -2.06
CA LYS A 118 -8.68 25.52 -1.27
C LYS A 118 -9.88 26.12 -1.97
N VAL A 119 -9.72 27.27 -2.64
CA VAL A 119 -10.76 27.98 -3.39
C VAL A 119 -11.22 27.17 -4.60
N ASP A 120 -10.26 26.49 -5.25
CA ASP A 120 -10.49 25.76 -6.52
C ASP A 120 -11.04 24.34 -6.29
N THR A 121 -11.07 23.87 -5.04
CA THR A 121 -11.38 22.47 -4.72
C THR A 121 -12.73 22.03 -5.25
N ALA A 122 -13.79 22.83 -5.05
CA ALA A 122 -15.14 22.45 -5.47
C ALA A 122 -15.24 22.36 -7.00
N SER A 123 -14.75 23.35 -7.71
CA SER A 123 -14.73 23.37 -9.18
C SER A 123 -13.84 22.28 -9.76
N PHE A 124 -12.71 22.00 -9.11
CA PHE A 124 -11.80 20.93 -9.55
C PHE A 124 -12.46 19.56 -9.42
N LEU A 125 -13.18 19.27 -8.34
CA LEU A 125 -13.82 17.96 -8.09
C LEU A 125 -15.08 17.77 -8.93
N GLN A 126 -15.73 18.85 -9.34
CA GLN A 126 -16.94 18.77 -10.15
C GLN A 126 -16.71 17.85 -11.36
N ASP A 127 -17.64 16.93 -11.58
CA ASP A 127 -17.65 15.98 -12.69
C ASP A 127 -16.45 15.03 -12.81
N LYS A 128 -15.53 15.06 -11.84
CA LYS A 128 -14.46 14.06 -11.80
C LYS A 128 -15.00 12.68 -11.42
N PRO A 129 -14.43 11.60 -11.98
CA PRO A 129 -14.87 10.24 -11.67
C PRO A 129 -14.48 9.85 -10.23
N VAL A 130 -15.36 9.13 -9.54
CA VAL A 130 -15.11 8.61 -8.18
C VAL A 130 -13.88 7.69 -8.08
N GLY A 131 -13.47 7.11 -9.20
CA GLY A 131 -12.25 6.30 -9.29
C GLY A 131 -10.95 7.08 -9.06
N MET A 132 -10.97 8.42 -9.05
CA MET A 132 -9.83 9.25 -8.63
C MET A 132 -9.59 9.21 -7.12
N ILE A 133 -10.57 8.77 -6.33
CA ILE A 133 -10.42 8.69 -4.88
C ILE A 133 -9.47 7.54 -4.54
N TRP A 134 -8.34 7.86 -3.96
CA TRP A 134 -7.38 6.86 -3.49
C TRP A 134 -8.03 5.91 -2.48
N GLY A 135 -7.96 4.61 -2.78
CA GLY A 135 -8.63 3.55 -2.04
C GLY A 135 -9.98 3.10 -2.63
N VAL A 136 -10.48 3.77 -3.68
CA VAL A 136 -11.60 3.27 -4.48
C VAL A 136 -11.04 2.35 -5.57
N GLY A 137 -10.86 1.08 -5.22
CA GLY A 137 -10.44 0.04 -6.16
C GLY A 137 -11.60 -0.48 -7.01
N GLN A 138 -11.31 -1.45 -7.89
CA GLN A 138 -12.27 -1.98 -8.86
C GLN A 138 -13.57 -2.48 -8.21
N ALA A 139 -13.49 -3.21 -7.10
CA ALA A 139 -14.69 -3.73 -6.40
C ALA A 139 -15.57 -2.61 -5.83
N THR A 140 -14.96 -1.62 -5.16
CA THR A 140 -15.68 -0.46 -4.63
C THR A 140 -16.30 0.36 -5.75
N ARG A 141 -15.55 0.58 -6.84
CA ARG A 141 -16.04 1.28 -8.03
C ARG A 141 -17.27 0.58 -8.63
N ALA A 142 -17.19 -0.73 -8.84
CA ALA A 142 -18.33 -1.51 -9.36
C ALA A 142 -19.57 -1.43 -8.44
N SER A 143 -19.36 -1.38 -7.11
CA SER A 143 -20.45 -1.22 -6.14
C SER A 143 -21.07 0.19 -6.20
N LEU A 144 -20.26 1.22 -6.38
CA LEU A 144 -20.73 2.61 -6.57
C LEU A 144 -21.48 2.76 -7.90
N GLU A 145 -20.96 2.21 -8.98
CA GLU A 145 -21.61 2.20 -10.30
C GLU A 145 -23.01 1.57 -10.27
N LYS A 146 -23.18 0.44 -9.55
CA LYS A 146 -24.50 -0.18 -9.31
C LYS A 146 -25.46 0.70 -8.52
N ALA A 147 -24.94 1.68 -7.81
CA ALA A 147 -25.76 2.67 -7.08
C ALA A 147 -25.97 3.97 -7.87
N GLY A 148 -25.53 4.03 -9.13
CA GLY A 148 -25.62 5.22 -9.98
C GLY A 148 -24.61 6.31 -9.61
N ILE A 149 -23.53 5.96 -8.89
CA ILE A 149 -22.50 6.90 -8.44
C ILE A 149 -21.26 6.72 -9.31
N LEU A 150 -21.06 7.62 -10.26
CA LEU A 150 -19.95 7.61 -11.20
C LEU A 150 -18.97 8.76 -10.96
N SER A 151 -19.49 9.89 -10.48
CA SER A 151 -18.75 11.15 -10.32
C SER A 151 -18.84 11.69 -8.89
N PHE A 152 -18.03 12.71 -8.59
CA PHE A 152 -18.15 13.48 -7.35
C PHE A 152 -19.49 14.21 -7.28
N THR A 153 -20.02 14.69 -8.41
CA THR A 153 -21.33 15.31 -8.49
C THR A 153 -22.44 14.34 -8.05
N ASP A 154 -22.34 13.06 -8.42
CA ASP A 154 -23.28 12.05 -7.95
C ASP A 154 -23.18 11.83 -6.43
N LEU A 155 -21.94 11.75 -5.89
CA LEU A 155 -21.74 11.65 -4.43
C LEU A 155 -22.31 12.83 -3.65
N LEU A 156 -22.29 14.04 -4.20
CA LEU A 156 -22.81 15.24 -3.55
C LEU A 156 -24.34 15.20 -3.35
N ARG A 157 -25.06 14.40 -4.18
CA ARG A 157 -26.52 14.23 -4.09
C ARG A 157 -26.95 13.29 -2.95
N TRP A 158 -26.00 12.54 -2.38
CA TRP A 158 -26.30 11.58 -1.32
C TRP A 158 -26.15 12.20 0.06
N GLU A 159 -27.07 11.83 0.95
CA GLU A 159 -26.92 12.13 2.36
C GLU A 159 -25.88 11.22 3.01
N LYS A 160 -25.21 11.74 4.04
CA LYS A 160 -24.18 11.00 4.76
C LYS A 160 -24.70 9.69 5.34
N ALA A 161 -25.91 9.72 5.90
CA ALA A 161 -26.57 8.56 6.50
C ALA A 161 -26.77 7.43 5.47
N ASP A 162 -27.23 7.77 4.27
CA ASP A 162 -27.54 6.81 3.21
C ASP A 162 -26.25 6.17 2.65
N LEU A 163 -25.20 6.98 2.42
CA LEU A 163 -23.90 6.46 2.02
C LEU A 163 -23.30 5.53 3.09
N THR A 164 -23.43 5.91 4.37
CA THR A 164 -22.92 5.10 5.48
C THR A 164 -23.72 3.80 5.62
N ALA A 165 -25.03 3.84 5.52
CA ALA A 165 -25.89 2.66 5.59
C ALA A 165 -25.57 1.66 4.47
N ARG A 166 -25.28 2.16 3.25
CA ARG A 166 -25.04 1.32 2.08
C ARG A 166 -23.61 0.82 1.94
N PHE A 167 -22.62 1.64 2.29
CA PHE A 167 -21.19 1.37 2.04
C PHE A 167 -20.35 1.32 3.32
N GLY A 168 -20.96 1.44 4.50
CA GLY A 168 -20.25 1.44 5.78
C GLY A 168 -19.30 2.64 5.95
N SER A 169 -18.18 2.44 6.61
CA SER A 169 -17.16 3.47 6.86
C SER A 169 -16.58 4.08 5.57
N ILE A 170 -16.59 3.34 4.47
CA ILE A 170 -16.17 3.86 3.16
C ILE A 170 -17.17 4.90 2.68
N GLY A 171 -18.48 4.68 2.87
CA GLY A 171 -19.54 5.62 2.50
C GLY A 171 -19.41 6.95 3.24
N GLU A 172 -19.18 6.91 4.54
CA GLU A 172 -18.92 8.10 5.35
C GLU A 172 -17.70 8.88 4.83
N ARG A 173 -16.60 8.16 4.56
CA ARG A 173 -15.38 8.76 3.99
C ARG A 173 -15.65 9.41 2.63
N LEU A 174 -16.36 8.74 1.73
CA LEU A 174 -16.70 9.25 0.40
C LEU A 174 -17.52 10.54 0.48
N TRP A 175 -18.46 10.63 1.43
CA TRP A 175 -19.25 11.84 1.66
C TRP A 175 -18.38 13.06 1.99
N HIS A 176 -17.39 12.90 2.86
CA HIS A 176 -16.44 13.96 3.21
C HIS A 176 -15.53 14.31 2.04
N LEU A 177 -14.96 13.32 1.37
CA LEU A 177 -14.03 13.53 0.25
C LEU A 177 -14.71 14.19 -0.94
N ALA A 178 -16.00 13.89 -1.20
CA ALA A 178 -16.77 14.55 -2.25
C ALA A 178 -16.90 16.08 -2.03
N ARG A 179 -16.82 16.51 -0.77
CA ARG A 179 -16.83 17.93 -0.36
C ARG A 179 -15.41 18.51 -0.20
N GLY A 180 -14.38 17.81 -0.68
CA GLY A 180 -12.99 18.22 -0.54
C GLY A 180 -12.45 18.18 0.90
N GLN A 181 -13.16 17.50 1.80
CA GLN A 181 -12.83 17.44 3.23
C GLN A 181 -12.04 16.19 3.55
N ASP A 182 -10.82 16.36 4.04
CA ASP A 182 -10.01 15.29 4.59
C ASP A 182 -9.31 15.80 5.86
N LYS A 183 -9.77 15.32 7.01
CA LYS A 183 -9.26 15.75 8.33
C LYS A 183 -8.08 14.90 8.82
N ARG A 184 -7.61 13.92 8.03
CA ARG A 184 -6.48 13.08 8.42
C ARG A 184 -5.21 13.92 8.49
N GLN A 185 -4.56 13.84 9.62
CA GLN A 185 -3.24 14.45 9.82
C GLN A 185 -2.12 13.52 9.34
N ILE A 186 -0.92 14.06 9.19
CA ILE A 186 0.29 13.30 8.92
C ILE A 186 0.63 12.45 10.15
N SER A 187 0.86 11.16 9.92
CA SER A 187 1.30 10.22 10.95
C SER A 187 2.70 9.71 10.59
N ALA A 188 3.69 10.28 11.24
CA ALA A 188 5.08 9.88 11.03
C ALA A 188 5.36 8.43 11.47
N HIS A 189 4.53 7.90 12.35
CA HIS A 189 4.69 6.55 12.89
C HIS A 189 3.42 5.72 12.73
N THR A 190 3.49 4.74 11.84
CA THR A 190 2.44 3.72 11.72
C THR A 190 2.99 2.40 12.29
N PRO A 191 2.41 1.88 13.38
CA PRO A 191 2.88 0.62 13.96
C PRO A 191 2.75 -0.54 12.97
N ILE A 192 3.74 -1.42 12.98
CA ILE A 192 3.71 -2.65 12.18
C ILE A 192 2.62 -3.57 12.75
N LYS A 193 1.64 -3.94 11.94
CA LYS A 193 0.49 -4.76 12.37
C LYS A 193 0.73 -6.26 12.21
N SER A 194 1.58 -6.64 11.26
CA SER A 194 1.90 -8.05 10.98
C SER A 194 3.25 -8.17 10.28
N ILE A 195 3.91 -9.31 10.46
CA ILE A 195 5.10 -9.72 9.74
C ILE A 195 4.80 -11.05 9.09
N SER A 196 4.86 -11.14 7.76
CA SER A 196 4.56 -12.36 7.02
C SER A 196 5.54 -12.60 5.89
N ASN A 197 5.65 -13.85 5.49
CA ASN A 197 6.34 -14.25 4.27
C ASN A 197 5.53 -15.31 3.54
N GLU A 198 5.47 -15.20 2.22
CA GLU A 198 4.76 -16.14 1.35
C GLU A 198 5.54 -16.38 0.07
N THR A 199 5.33 -17.52 -0.55
CA THR A 199 5.91 -17.86 -1.84
C THR A 199 4.86 -18.44 -2.78
N THR A 200 4.92 -18.04 -4.05
CA THR A 200 4.16 -18.64 -5.13
C THR A 200 5.04 -19.69 -5.81
N PHE A 201 4.51 -20.89 -6.00
CA PHE A 201 5.23 -21.97 -6.66
C PHE A 201 5.29 -21.74 -8.17
N PHE A 202 6.29 -22.33 -8.79
CA PHE A 202 6.37 -22.37 -10.26
C PHE A 202 5.28 -23.27 -10.84
N GLU A 203 5.07 -24.43 -10.21
CA GLU A 203 3.98 -25.36 -10.51
C GLU A 203 3.14 -25.60 -9.26
N ASP A 204 1.82 -25.70 -9.45
CA ASP A 204 0.90 -25.97 -8.35
C ASP A 204 1.18 -27.38 -7.78
N THR A 205 1.23 -27.52 -6.47
CA THR A 205 1.62 -28.79 -5.81
C THR A 205 0.62 -29.26 -4.76
N THR A 206 0.54 -30.59 -4.62
CA THR A 206 -0.12 -31.28 -3.50
C THR A 206 0.88 -31.99 -2.61
N ASP A 207 2.16 -31.99 -2.97
CA ASP A 207 3.23 -32.71 -2.29
C ASP A 207 3.43 -32.11 -0.87
N PRO A 208 3.19 -32.93 0.18
CA PRO A 208 3.27 -32.47 1.56
C PRO A 208 4.70 -32.11 1.97
N ASP A 209 5.72 -32.76 1.43
CA ASP A 209 7.12 -32.50 1.80
C ASP A 209 7.60 -31.17 1.20
N ILE A 210 7.18 -30.88 -0.03
CA ILE A 210 7.44 -29.60 -0.67
C ILE A 210 6.76 -28.46 0.11
N LEU A 211 5.48 -28.64 0.46
CA LEU A 211 4.71 -27.66 1.22
C LEU A 211 5.30 -27.42 2.61
N ASP A 212 5.70 -28.49 3.28
CA ASP A 212 6.30 -28.44 4.61
C ASP A 212 7.65 -27.73 4.61
N GLY A 213 8.52 -28.09 3.69
CA GLY A 213 9.82 -27.43 3.52
C GLY A 213 9.71 -25.95 3.16
N HIS A 214 8.68 -25.56 2.42
CA HIS A 214 8.40 -24.13 2.18
C HIS A 214 7.88 -23.46 3.44
N LEU A 215 7.00 -24.10 4.20
CA LEU A 215 6.42 -23.53 5.42
C LEU A 215 7.50 -23.27 6.47
N TRP A 216 8.47 -24.22 6.62
CA TRP A 216 9.63 -24.05 7.50
C TRP A 216 10.44 -22.80 7.08
N ARG A 217 10.87 -22.74 5.82
CA ARG A 217 11.64 -21.57 5.30
C ARG A 217 10.91 -20.24 5.46
N MET A 218 9.56 -20.23 5.34
CA MET A 218 8.78 -19.01 5.58
C MET A 218 8.77 -18.63 7.07
N ALA A 219 8.69 -19.61 7.95
CA ALA A 219 8.72 -19.39 9.41
C ALA A 219 10.07 -18.82 9.86
N GLU A 220 11.19 -19.33 9.34
CA GLU A 220 12.52 -18.77 9.60
C GLU A 220 12.61 -17.30 9.16
N LYS A 221 12.19 -16.97 7.94
CA LYS A 221 12.22 -15.59 7.43
C LYS A 221 11.32 -14.63 8.24
N VAL A 222 10.18 -15.12 8.73
CA VAL A 222 9.30 -14.34 9.61
C VAL A 222 9.96 -14.11 10.96
N ALA A 223 10.58 -15.13 11.54
CA ALA A 223 11.30 -15.05 12.79
C ALA A 223 12.47 -14.05 12.71
N ASP A 224 13.30 -14.14 11.67
CA ASP A 224 14.44 -13.22 11.46
C ASP A 224 13.98 -11.76 11.33
N ARG A 225 12.88 -11.53 10.59
CA ARG A 225 12.31 -10.18 10.46
C ARG A 225 11.70 -9.66 11.77
N ALA A 226 11.11 -10.54 12.55
CA ALA A 226 10.54 -10.19 13.86
C ALA A 226 11.66 -9.81 14.84
N LYS A 227 12.70 -10.62 14.93
CA LYS A 227 13.90 -10.36 15.76
C LYS A 227 14.59 -9.04 15.37
N ALA A 228 14.83 -8.84 14.05
CA ALA A 228 15.46 -7.61 13.56
C ALA A 228 14.66 -6.33 13.85
N LYS A 229 13.40 -6.44 14.24
CA LYS A 229 12.51 -5.34 14.62
C LYS A 229 12.16 -5.31 16.09
N HIS A 230 12.72 -6.21 16.89
CA HIS A 230 12.39 -6.39 18.30
C HIS A 230 10.87 -6.56 18.54
N LEU A 231 10.23 -7.38 17.70
CA LEU A 231 8.79 -7.63 17.76
C LEU A 231 8.51 -9.13 17.95
N ALA A 232 7.49 -9.42 18.74
CA ALA A 232 6.91 -10.75 18.87
C ALA A 232 5.43 -10.70 18.51
N GLY A 233 4.82 -11.83 18.17
CA GLY A 233 3.41 -11.88 17.77
C GLY A 233 2.60 -12.88 18.57
N MET A 234 1.38 -12.49 18.90
CA MET A 234 0.41 -13.33 19.65
C MET A 234 -0.46 -14.22 18.75
N VAL A 235 -0.42 -14.00 17.44
CA VAL A 235 -1.26 -14.76 16.49
C VAL A 235 -0.41 -15.25 15.33
N ILE A 236 -0.47 -16.57 15.10
CA ILE A 236 0.11 -17.18 13.89
C ILE A 236 -0.97 -17.23 12.81
N VAL A 237 -0.58 -16.88 11.60
CA VAL A 237 -1.43 -16.90 10.42
C VAL A 237 -0.84 -17.84 9.39
N LEU A 238 -1.65 -18.78 8.88
CA LEU A 238 -1.37 -19.58 7.70
C LEU A 238 -2.16 -19.00 6.54
N LYS A 239 -1.52 -18.85 5.37
CA LYS A 239 -2.13 -18.42 4.12
C LYS A 239 -1.83 -19.44 3.03
N LEU A 240 -2.86 -19.88 2.34
CA LEU A 240 -2.77 -20.77 1.18
C LEU A 240 -3.57 -20.18 0.02
N LYS A 241 -3.09 -20.37 -1.19
CA LYS A 241 -3.84 -20.06 -2.40
C LYS A 241 -3.94 -21.30 -3.27
N ARG A 242 -5.14 -21.63 -3.75
CA ARG A 242 -5.38 -22.75 -4.65
C ARG A 242 -5.12 -22.38 -6.10
N LYS A 243 -5.17 -23.37 -6.98
CA LYS A 243 -5.04 -23.23 -8.43
C LYS A 243 -6.08 -22.26 -9.03
N ASP A 244 -7.30 -22.26 -8.53
CA ASP A 244 -8.39 -21.36 -8.91
C ASP A 244 -8.25 -19.94 -8.33
N HIS A 245 -7.13 -19.65 -7.68
CA HIS A 245 -6.83 -18.42 -6.96
C HIS A 245 -7.65 -18.16 -5.69
N SER A 246 -8.50 -19.08 -5.26
CA SER A 246 -9.18 -18.98 -3.97
C SER A 246 -8.18 -18.98 -2.81
N LEU A 247 -8.45 -18.13 -1.81
CA LEU A 247 -7.60 -17.96 -0.64
C LEU A 247 -8.16 -18.72 0.56
N ILE A 248 -7.28 -19.44 1.26
CA ILE A 248 -7.55 -20.02 2.56
C ILE A 248 -6.65 -19.32 3.56
N THR A 249 -7.25 -18.76 4.60
CA THR A 249 -6.50 -18.19 5.73
C THR A 249 -6.95 -18.91 7.01
N ARG A 250 -6.00 -19.32 7.83
CA ARG A 250 -6.23 -19.89 9.16
C ARG A 250 -5.40 -19.13 10.19
N ARG A 251 -5.94 -18.98 11.38
CA ARG A 251 -5.30 -18.20 12.46
C ARG A 251 -5.39 -18.96 13.77
N LYS A 252 -4.33 -18.86 14.57
CA LYS A 252 -4.29 -19.39 15.94
C LYS A 252 -3.69 -18.37 16.88
N ALA A 253 -4.43 -17.99 17.90
CA ALA A 253 -3.91 -17.20 19.00
C ALA A 253 -3.03 -18.09 19.90
N LEU A 254 -1.96 -17.52 20.39
CA LEU A 254 -1.03 -18.14 21.32
C LEU A 254 -1.30 -17.60 22.75
N ARG A 255 -0.85 -18.31 23.75
CA ARG A 255 -0.86 -17.84 25.15
C ARG A 255 0.19 -16.77 25.37
N ASP A 256 1.39 -16.98 24.78
CA ASP A 256 2.54 -16.09 24.90
C ASP A 256 2.97 -15.63 23.52
N ALA A 257 3.43 -14.39 23.43
CA ALA A 257 4.00 -13.83 22.20
C ALA A 257 5.26 -14.62 21.80
N THR A 258 5.51 -14.72 20.50
CA THR A 258 6.68 -15.43 19.99
C THR A 258 7.29 -14.77 18.77
N GLN A 259 8.59 -14.96 18.62
CA GLN A 259 9.36 -14.71 17.41
C GLN A 259 10.19 -15.95 17.01
N LEU A 260 9.94 -17.10 17.64
CA LEU A 260 10.69 -18.35 17.42
C LEU A 260 10.20 -19.07 16.16
N ALA A 261 11.09 -19.37 15.25
CA ALA A 261 10.79 -20.03 13.97
C ALA A 261 10.09 -21.39 14.20
N ASP A 262 10.56 -22.21 15.13
CA ASP A 262 9.96 -23.50 15.47
C ASP A 262 8.50 -23.36 15.93
N LYS A 263 8.22 -22.39 16.80
CA LYS A 263 6.86 -22.14 17.30
C LYS A 263 5.92 -21.68 16.18
N ILE A 264 6.42 -20.78 15.30
CA ILE A 264 5.68 -20.30 14.13
C ILE A 264 5.39 -21.46 13.20
N TYR A 265 6.40 -22.27 12.86
CA TYR A 265 6.28 -23.40 11.96
C TYR A 265 5.30 -24.46 12.51
N ARG A 266 5.52 -24.98 13.72
CA ARG A 266 4.67 -26.03 14.29
C ARG A 266 3.21 -25.59 14.38
N THR A 267 2.97 -24.33 14.73
CA THR A 267 1.60 -23.81 14.81
C THR A 267 0.99 -23.68 13.41
N ALA A 268 1.72 -23.14 12.44
CA ALA A 268 1.25 -23.05 11.06
C ALA A 268 1.03 -24.43 10.43
N ARG A 269 1.89 -25.40 10.72
CA ARG A 269 1.74 -26.80 10.30
C ARG A 269 0.47 -27.42 10.88
N SER A 270 0.21 -27.25 12.17
CA SER A 270 -1.04 -27.71 12.80
C SER A 270 -2.28 -27.07 12.16
N LEU A 271 -2.20 -25.80 11.73
CA LEU A 271 -3.30 -25.15 10.99
C LEU A 271 -3.46 -25.73 9.57
N PHE A 272 -2.35 -26.10 8.93
CA PHE A 272 -2.35 -26.73 7.61
C PHE A 272 -3.02 -28.12 7.67
N ASP A 273 -2.76 -28.90 8.71
CA ASP A 273 -3.34 -30.25 8.89
C ASP A 273 -4.87 -30.23 9.02
N GLN A 274 -5.43 -29.10 9.49
CA GLN A 274 -6.87 -28.88 9.61
C GLN A 274 -7.55 -28.41 8.28
N VAL A 275 -6.78 -28.23 7.22
CA VAL A 275 -7.37 -27.87 5.92
C VAL A 275 -7.92 -29.11 5.24
N GLU A 276 -9.23 -29.15 5.03
CA GLU A 276 -9.96 -30.32 4.50
C GLU A 276 -9.51 -30.73 3.09
N HIS A 277 -9.28 -29.75 2.20
CA HIS A 277 -8.85 -30.03 0.82
C HIS A 277 -7.40 -29.59 0.63
N LYS A 278 -6.50 -30.57 0.53
CA LYS A 278 -5.05 -30.36 0.51
C LYS A 278 -4.48 -30.13 -0.90
N GLY A 279 -5.07 -29.20 -1.62
CA GLY A 279 -4.47 -28.75 -2.88
C GLY A 279 -5.22 -29.10 -4.16
N PRO A 280 -4.61 -28.89 -5.33
CA PRO A 280 -3.27 -28.33 -5.49
C PRO A 280 -3.17 -26.85 -5.07
N PHE A 281 -2.08 -26.52 -4.40
CA PHE A 281 -1.79 -25.17 -3.93
C PHE A 281 -0.79 -24.49 -4.84
N ARG A 282 -1.04 -23.22 -5.09
CA ARG A 282 -0.20 -22.30 -5.85
C ARG A 282 0.71 -21.46 -4.96
N LEU A 283 0.32 -21.21 -3.71
CA LEU A 283 1.04 -20.36 -2.77
C LEU A 283 0.85 -20.89 -1.35
N ILE A 284 1.93 -20.80 -0.59
CA ILE A 284 1.93 -21.00 0.86
C ILE A 284 2.66 -19.84 1.54
N GLY A 285 2.20 -19.48 2.72
CA GLY A 285 2.81 -18.47 3.56
C GLY A 285 2.40 -18.58 5.01
N THR A 286 3.23 -18.00 5.88
CA THR A 286 2.92 -17.84 7.31
C THR A 286 3.30 -16.46 7.80
N GLY A 287 2.81 -16.08 8.97
CA GLY A 287 3.11 -14.79 9.57
C GLY A 287 2.67 -14.67 11.02
N LEU A 288 3.18 -13.60 11.61
CA LEU A 288 2.84 -13.10 12.93
C LEU A 288 1.89 -11.91 12.83
N ALA A 289 0.87 -11.89 13.66
CA ALA A 289 -0.03 -10.75 13.82
C ALA A 289 -0.26 -10.47 15.31
N HIS A 290 -0.93 -9.36 15.63
CA HIS A 290 -1.03 -8.83 16.99
C HIS A 290 0.37 -8.73 17.62
N LEU A 291 1.18 -7.88 16.97
CA LEU A 291 2.56 -7.68 17.36
C LEU A 291 2.67 -6.83 18.63
N CYS A 292 3.63 -7.18 19.48
CA CYS A 292 4.06 -6.44 20.66
C CYS A 292 5.58 -6.32 20.64
N SER A 293 6.13 -5.44 21.48
CA SER A 293 7.56 -5.38 21.72
C SER A 293 8.05 -6.70 22.33
N GLU A 294 9.27 -7.09 22.00
CA GLU A 294 10.00 -8.15 22.68
C GLU A 294 10.33 -7.67 24.11
N GLU A 295 9.83 -8.36 25.14
CA GLU A 295 10.23 -8.19 26.52
C GLU A 295 11.31 -9.19 26.90
#